data_3003a2315f1c6136a3f0ef3884c7fde0
#
_entry.id   3003a2315f1c6136a3f0ef3884c7fde0
#
_cell.length_a   1.000
_cell.length_b   1.000
_cell.length_c   1.000
_cell.angle_alpha   90.00
_cell.angle_beta   90.00
_cell.angle_gamma   90.00
#
_symmetry.space_group_name_H-M   'P 1'
#
loop_
_entity.id
_entity.type
_entity.pdbx_description
1 polymer ?
#
loop_
_entity_poly.entity_id
_entity_poly.type
_entity_poly.pdbx_seq_one_letter_code
_entity_poly.pdbx_strand_id
1 'polypeptide(L)'
;MKTIKDMTNAELAAFIESHLFGKGIYLVLSGGTCVSIYSSNKYVSMDLDLVNVRFAKRQTIRSAMQEIGFQEEGRHFRHPDTELLIEFPPGPLAVGEEPVKKVDEHKLPTGILRMISPTDCVKDRLAGYYHWNDLQSLEQASLVAEANEIDLKEIERWSKVEGKLGAFKRIRTRFVRRET
;
A
#
# COMPACT_ATOMS: atom_id res chain seq x y z
N MET A 1 21.58 -13.80 3.47
CA MET A 1 20.57 -12.80 3.03
C MET A 1 19.75 -13.45 1.94
N LYS A 2 18.40 -13.32 1.96
CA LYS A 2 17.56 -13.83 0.85
C LYS A 2 17.92 -13.13 -0.45
N THR A 3 17.89 -13.85 -1.57
CA THR A 3 17.99 -13.24 -2.90
C THR A 3 16.65 -12.61 -3.28
N ILE A 4 16.65 -11.62 -4.18
CA ILE A 4 15.40 -10.95 -4.61
C ILE A 4 14.39 -11.98 -5.14
N LYS A 5 14.85 -12.99 -5.85
CA LYS A 5 14.01 -14.08 -6.38
C LYS A 5 13.23 -14.84 -5.30
N ASP A 6 13.79 -14.94 -4.10
CA ASP A 6 13.21 -15.72 -2.99
C ASP A 6 12.39 -14.87 -2.02
N MET A 7 12.31 -13.55 -2.25
CA MET A 7 11.57 -12.63 -1.40
C MET A 7 10.08 -12.65 -1.72
N THR A 8 9.26 -12.63 -0.67
CA THR A 8 7.82 -12.30 -0.83
C THR A 8 7.66 -10.81 -1.15
N ASN A 9 6.47 -10.40 -1.61
CA ASN A 9 6.17 -8.98 -1.90
C ASN A 9 6.48 -8.08 -0.68
N ALA A 10 6.12 -8.52 0.53
CA ALA A 10 6.40 -7.79 1.76
C ALA A 10 7.91 -7.71 2.05
N GLU A 11 8.63 -8.81 1.87
CA GLU A 11 10.09 -8.84 2.09
C GLU A 11 10.84 -7.98 1.07
N LEU A 12 10.39 -7.96 -0.20
CA LEU A 12 10.97 -7.11 -1.22
C LEU A 12 10.70 -5.63 -0.93
N ALA A 13 9.49 -5.28 -0.53
CA ALA A 13 9.16 -3.92 -0.13
C ALA A 13 10.02 -3.47 1.06
N ALA A 14 10.15 -4.31 2.11
CA ALA A 14 11.00 -4.01 3.27
C ALA A 14 12.49 -3.85 2.91
N PHE A 15 12.99 -4.68 2.00
CA PHE A 15 14.37 -4.59 1.50
C PHE A 15 14.61 -3.25 0.79
N ILE A 16 13.74 -2.89 -0.15
CA ILE A 16 13.82 -1.63 -0.89
C ILE A 16 13.70 -0.44 0.06
N GLU A 17 12.68 -0.42 0.93
CA GLU A 17 12.51 0.67 1.90
C GLU A 17 13.72 0.85 2.79
N SER A 18 14.25 -0.24 3.36
CA SER A 18 15.41 -0.17 4.27
C SER A 18 16.66 0.33 3.55
N HIS A 19 16.89 -0.10 2.30
CA HIS A 19 18.01 0.38 1.50
C HIS A 19 17.88 1.89 1.21
N LEU A 20 16.71 2.33 0.76
CA LEU A 20 16.46 3.74 0.44
C LEU A 20 16.43 4.63 1.68
N PHE A 21 15.92 4.12 2.81
CA PHE A 21 15.95 4.82 4.09
C PHE A 21 17.39 5.14 4.54
N GLY A 22 18.33 4.22 4.33
CA GLY A 22 19.76 4.44 4.55
C GLY A 22 20.37 5.56 3.68
N LYS A 23 19.68 5.95 2.61
CA LYS A 23 20.02 7.08 1.72
C LYS A 23 19.22 8.36 2.01
N GLY A 24 18.46 8.38 3.12
CA GLY A 24 17.63 9.53 3.48
C GLY A 24 16.30 9.62 2.73
N ILE A 25 15.90 8.58 2.00
CA ILE A 25 14.64 8.51 1.25
C ILE A 25 13.61 7.79 2.13
N TYR A 26 12.54 8.48 2.50
CA TYR A 26 11.48 7.93 3.34
C TYR A 26 10.29 7.53 2.49
N LEU A 27 9.95 6.26 2.54
CA LEU A 27 8.89 5.64 1.74
C LEU A 27 7.82 5.03 2.63
N VAL A 28 6.61 4.90 2.10
CA VAL A 28 5.51 4.18 2.74
C VAL A 28 4.75 3.38 1.68
N LEU A 29 4.58 2.08 1.90
CA LEU A 29 3.81 1.22 1.01
C LEU A 29 2.32 1.55 1.09
N SER A 30 1.69 1.67 -0.07
CA SER A 30 0.25 1.86 -0.26
C SER A 30 -0.27 0.94 -1.37
N GLY A 31 -1.49 1.15 -1.80
CA GLY A 31 -2.03 0.49 -2.99
C GLY A 31 -2.35 -1.00 -2.84
N GLY A 32 -2.35 -1.70 -3.97
CA GLY A 32 -2.78 -3.10 -4.07
C GLY A 32 -1.93 -4.08 -3.28
N THR A 33 -0.63 -3.82 -3.12
CA THR A 33 0.24 -4.71 -2.34
C THR A 33 -0.06 -4.67 -0.84
N CYS A 34 -0.57 -3.54 -0.30
CA CYS A 34 -1.11 -3.53 1.06
C CYS A 34 -2.26 -4.53 1.20
N VAL A 35 -3.15 -4.60 0.21
CA VAL A 35 -4.24 -5.59 0.18
C VAL A 35 -3.68 -7.01 0.17
N SER A 36 -2.67 -7.29 -0.67
CA SER A 36 -2.02 -8.60 -0.74
C SER A 36 -1.49 -9.03 0.63
N ILE A 37 -0.79 -8.14 1.32
CA ILE A 37 -0.20 -8.41 2.64
C ILE A 37 -1.31 -8.61 3.69
N TYR A 38 -2.25 -7.68 3.80
CA TYR A 38 -3.31 -7.73 4.82
C TYR A 38 -4.33 -8.85 4.59
N SER A 39 -4.52 -9.31 3.36
CA SER A 39 -5.41 -10.43 3.04
C SER A 39 -4.72 -11.81 3.04
N SER A 40 -3.43 -11.87 3.43
CA SER A 40 -2.61 -13.09 3.35
C SER A 40 -2.63 -13.70 1.93
N ASN A 41 -2.44 -12.83 0.92
CA ASN A 41 -2.42 -13.16 -0.51
C ASN A 41 -3.72 -13.75 -1.08
N LYS A 42 -4.89 -13.51 -0.46
CA LYS A 42 -6.19 -13.76 -1.11
C LYS A 42 -6.38 -12.89 -2.37
N TYR A 43 -5.70 -11.76 -2.42
CA TYR A 43 -5.48 -10.93 -3.60
C TYR A 43 -3.97 -10.75 -3.80
N VAL A 44 -3.51 -10.77 -5.04
CA VAL A 44 -2.08 -10.58 -5.38
C VAL A 44 -1.92 -9.39 -6.30
N SER A 45 -1.17 -8.39 -5.84
CA SER A 45 -0.73 -7.27 -6.67
C SER A 45 0.62 -7.57 -7.32
N MET A 46 0.81 -7.10 -8.54
CA MET A 46 2.09 -7.14 -9.25
C MET A 46 2.83 -5.79 -9.20
N ASP A 47 2.27 -4.80 -8.51
CA ASP A 47 2.85 -3.46 -8.36
C ASP A 47 3.15 -3.17 -6.89
N LEU A 48 4.33 -2.61 -6.62
CA LEU A 48 4.71 -2.05 -5.32
C LEU A 48 4.67 -0.53 -5.40
N ASP A 49 3.67 0.08 -4.77
CA ASP A 49 3.50 1.54 -4.68
C ASP A 49 4.14 2.08 -3.41
N LEU A 50 5.40 2.47 -3.48
CA LEU A 50 6.17 3.04 -2.38
C LEU A 50 6.13 4.57 -2.44
N VAL A 51 5.18 5.18 -1.73
CA VAL A 51 4.97 6.63 -1.75
C VAL A 51 6.17 7.37 -1.19
N ASN A 52 6.74 8.28 -1.99
CA ASN A 52 7.86 9.14 -1.61
C ASN A 52 7.36 10.33 -0.76
N VAL A 53 7.21 10.13 0.54
CA VAL A 53 6.54 11.08 1.43
C VAL A 53 7.37 12.32 1.77
N ARG A 54 8.68 12.31 1.53
CA ARG A 54 9.59 13.45 1.77
C ARG A 54 10.12 14.08 0.49
N PHE A 55 9.48 13.81 -0.65
CA PHE A 55 9.78 14.43 -1.94
C PHE A 55 11.25 14.31 -2.36
N ALA A 56 11.88 13.16 -2.10
CA ALA A 56 13.22 12.87 -2.61
C ALA A 56 13.26 13.00 -4.14
N LYS A 57 14.35 13.54 -4.67
CA LYS A 57 14.50 13.73 -6.11
C LYS A 57 14.51 12.38 -6.84
N ARG A 58 13.83 12.30 -7.99
CA ARG A 58 13.78 11.08 -8.82
C ARG A 58 15.16 10.52 -9.14
N GLN A 59 16.14 11.37 -9.41
CA GLN A 59 17.52 10.95 -9.68
C GLN A 59 18.16 10.26 -8.46
N THR A 60 17.89 10.73 -7.24
CA THR A 60 18.40 10.09 -6.01
C THR A 60 17.80 8.70 -5.83
N ILE A 61 16.49 8.57 -6.07
CA ILE A 61 15.79 7.27 -6.03
C ILE A 61 16.39 6.34 -7.09
N ARG A 62 16.58 6.82 -8.32
CA ARG A 62 17.18 6.03 -9.42
C ARG A 62 18.56 5.50 -9.04
N SER A 63 19.43 6.35 -8.54
CA SER A 63 20.77 5.94 -8.13
C SER A 63 20.76 4.91 -7.02
N ALA A 64 19.90 5.07 -6.00
CA ALA A 64 19.76 4.11 -4.92
C ALA A 64 19.19 2.76 -5.41
N MET A 65 18.21 2.78 -6.31
CA MET A 65 17.64 1.56 -6.90
C MET A 65 18.65 0.80 -7.77
N GLN A 66 19.48 1.51 -8.52
CA GLN A 66 20.56 0.91 -9.33
C GLN A 66 21.59 0.18 -8.47
N GLU A 67 21.89 0.65 -7.28
CA GLU A 67 22.80 -0.03 -6.34
C GLU A 67 22.33 -1.44 -5.95
N ILE A 68 21.02 -1.68 -6.01
CA ILE A 68 20.39 -2.98 -5.70
C ILE A 68 19.87 -3.69 -6.97
N GLY A 69 20.35 -3.30 -8.15
CA GLY A 69 20.12 -4.00 -9.41
C GLY A 69 18.86 -3.62 -10.18
N PHE A 70 18.04 -2.70 -9.67
CA PHE A 70 16.85 -2.24 -10.37
C PHE A 70 17.19 -1.21 -11.45
N GLN A 71 16.52 -1.34 -12.61
CA GLN A 71 16.62 -0.41 -13.72
C GLN A 71 15.32 0.36 -13.90
N GLU A 72 15.41 1.65 -14.19
CA GLU A 72 14.25 2.47 -14.46
C GLU A 72 13.73 2.28 -15.89
N GLU A 73 12.45 1.94 -16.01
CA GLU A 73 11.72 1.81 -17.27
C GLU A 73 10.44 2.65 -17.23
N GLY A 74 10.47 3.84 -17.78
CA GLY A 74 9.37 4.78 -17.71
C GLY A 74 9.11 5.24 -16.28
N ARG A 75 7.91 4.96 -15.75
CA ARG A 75 7.57 5.28 -14.35
C ARG A 75 7.95 4.19 -13.35
N HIS A 76 8.23 2.97 -13.82
CA HIS A 76 8.54 1.80 -12.99
C HIS A 76 10.04 1.55 -12.85
N PHE A 77 10.38 0.76 -11.85
CA PHE A 77 11.68 0.11 -11.74
C PHE A 77 11.49 -1.40 -11.83
N ARG A 78 12.38 -2.07 -12.56
CA ARG A 78 12.37 -3.51 -12.82
C ARG A 78 13.67 -4.15 -12.40
N HIS A 79 13.58 -5.41 -12.00
CA HIS A 79 14.74 -6.25 -11.70
C HIS A 79 14.57 -7.63 -12.37
N PRO A 80 15.64 -8.25 -12.94
CA PRO A 80 15.52 -9.52 -13.66
C PRO A 80 15.04 -10.69 -12.79
N ASP A 81 15.20 -10.61 -11.47
CA ASP A 81 14.84 -11.68 -10.53
C ASP A 81 13.44 -11.51 -9.92
N THR A 82 12.62 -10.57 -10.40
CA THR A 82 11.23 -10.40 -9.97
C THR A 82 10.36 -9.84 -11.08
N GLU A 83 9.10 -10.25 -11.14
CA GLU A 83 8.11 -9.68 -12.05
C GLU A 83 7.41 -8.44 -11.49
N LEU A 84 7.64 -8.13 -10.20
CA LEU A 84 7.04 -6.97 -9.56
C LEU A 84 7.53 -5.67 -10.18
N LEU A 85 6.59 -4.77 -10.43
CA LEU A 85 6.86 -3.41 -10.86
C LEU A 85 6.92 -2.49 -9.65
N ILE A 86 8.01 -1.75 -9.49
CA ILE A 86 8.17 -0.84 -8.36
C ILE A 86 7.88 0.58 -8.83
N GLU A 87 6.92 1.24 -8.20
CA GLU A 87 6.62 2.65 -8.42
C GLU A 87 6.93 3.49 -7.18
N PHE A 88 7.27 4.75 -7.40
CA PHE A 88 7.47 5.74 -6.35
C PHE A 88 6.55 6.93 -6.59
N PRO A 89 5.25 6.81 -6.26
CA PRO A 89 4.32 7.93 -6.34
C PRO A 89 4.81 9.09 -5.46
N PRO A 90 4.69 10.34 -5.93
CA PRO A 90 5.04 11.49 -5.10
C PRO A 90 4.04 11.66 -3.96
N GLY A 91 4.53 12.12 -2.78
CA GLY A 91 3.65 12.55 -1.70
C GLY A 91 2.77 13.76 -2.07
N PRO A 92 1.92 14.20 -1.14
CA PRO A 92 1.78 13.71 0.23
C PRO A 92 1.12 12.33 0.31
N LEU A 93 1.43 11.56 1.37
CA LEU A 93 0.72 10.33 1.66
C LEU A 93 -0.69 10.65 2.16
N ALA A 94 -1.69 10.34 1.36
CA ALA A 94 -3.09 10.64 1.65
C ALA A 94 -4.02 9.52 1.16
N VAL A 95 -5.21 9.47 1.74
CA VAL A 95 -6.30 8.60 1.27
C VAL A 95 -7.52 9.49 1.00
N GLY A 96 -7.95 9.54 -0.27
CA GLY A 96 -8.86 10.59 -0.71
C GLY A 96 -8.20 11.95 -0.52
N GLU A 97 -8.91 12.88 0.12
CA GLU A 97 -8.39 14.22 0.42
C GLU A 97 -7.72 14.35 1.79
N GLU A 98 -7.71 13.27 2.61
CA GLU A 98 -7.16 13.31 3.96
C GLU A 98 -5.75 12.71 4.04
N PRO A 99 -4.80 13.42 4.70
CA PRO A 99 -3.48 12.86 4.94
C PRO A 99 -3.55 11.64 5.87
N VAL A 100 -2.75 10.63 5.59
CA VAL A 100 -2.55 9.48 6.48
C VAL A 100 -1.83 9.95 7.75
N LYS A 101 -2.44 9.68 8.90
CA LYS A 101 -1.94 10.13 10.22
C LYS A 101 -0.99 9.14 10.88
N LYS A 102 -1.17 7.86 10.59
CA LYS A 102 -0.42 6.77 11.23
C LYS A 102 0.08 5.80 10.16
N VAL A 103 1.36 5.47 10.28
CA VAL A 103 2.03 4.45 9.45
C VAL A 103 2.38 3.27 10.35
N ASP A 104 2.02 2.08 9.93
CA ASP A 104 2.37 0.86 10.64
C ASP A 104 3.77 0.38 10.21
N GLU A 105 4.55 -0.14 11.15
CA GLU A 105 5.89 -0.68 10.91
C GLU A 105 5.90 -2.19 11.17
N HIS A 106 6.36 -2.96 10.18
CA HIS A 106 6.50 -4.41 10.26
C HIS A 106 7.98 -4.79 10.11
N LYS A 107 8.52 -5.50 11.11
CA LYS A 107 9.89 -6.03 11.04
C LYS A 107 9.87 -7.35 10.27
N LEU A 108 10.64 -7.41 9.20
CA LEU A 108 10.79 -8.57 8.33
C LEU A 108 12.27 -8.99 8.25
N PRO A 109 12.60 -10.22 7.83
CA PRO A 109 14.00 -10.66 7.72
C PRO A 109 14.86 -9.79 6.80
N THR A 110 14.25 -9.07 5.87
CA THR A 110 14.91 -8.23 4.87
C THR A 110 14.97 -6.76 5.24
N GLY A 111 14.28 -6.33 6.31
CA GLY A 111 14.26 -4.94 6.77
C GLY A 111 12.97 -4.54 7.47
N ILE A 112 12.72 -3.23 7.52
CA ILE A 112 11.50 -2.66 8.08
C ILE A 112 10.62 -2.23 6.92
N LEU A 113 9.37 -2.72 6.92
CA LEU A 113 8.31 -2.30 6.01
C LEU A 113 7.41 -1.27 6.71
N ARG A 114 7.31 -0.09 6.15
CA ARG A 114 6.34 0.94 6.55
C ARG A 114 5.19 0.92 5.57
N MET A 115 3.97 0.81 6.07
CA MET A 115 2.79 0.76 5.23
C MET A 115 1.60 1.44 5.90
N ILE A 116 0.61 1.84 5.09
CA ILE A 116 -0.64 2.38 5.61
C ILE A 116 -1.37 1.32 6.46
N SER A 117 -2.11 1.77 7.48
CA SER A 117 -2.87 0.88 8.38
C SER A 117 -3.95 0.07 7.62
N PRO A 118 -4.47 -1.05 8.20
CA PRO A 118 -5.61 -1.76 7.59
C PRO A 118 -6.82 -0.87 7.36
N THR A 119 -7.11 0.04 8.30
CA THR A 119 -8.20 1.02 8.16
C THR A 119 -7.98 1.95 6.98
N ASP A 120 -6.76 2.50 6.82
CA ASP A 120 -6.43 3.38 5.69
C ASP A 120 -6.35 2.60 4.38
N CYS A 121 -5.92 1.34 4.39
CA CYS A 121 -5.97 0.47 3.22
C CYS A 121 -7.43 0.23 2.75
N VAL A 122 -8.36 0.00 3.68
CA VAL A 122 -9.79 -0.09 3.34
C VAL A 122 -10.30 1.23 2.76
N LYS A 123 -9.98 2.37 3.36
CA LYS A 123 -10.37 3.70 2.84
C LYS A 123 -9.81 3.94 1.44
N ASP A 124 -8.53 3.61 1.20
CA ASP A 124 -7.88 3.74 -0.10
C ASP A 124 -8.60 2.92 -1.20
N ARG A 125 -8.95 1.68 -0.90
CA ARG A 125 -9.74 0.85 -1.83
C ARG A 125 -11.16 1.38 -2.02
N LEU A 126 -11.80 1.86 -0.94
CA LEU A 126 -13.13 2.48 -1.04
C LEU A 126 -13.12 3.77 -1.88
N ALA A 127 -12.03 4.54 -1.89
CA ALA A 127 -11.90 5.68 -2.79
C ALA A 127 -12.03 5.26 -4.26
N GLY A 128 -11.37 4.16 -4.66
CA GLY A 128 -11.52 3.56 -5.99
C GLY A 128 -12.98 3.21 -6.32
N TYR A 129 -13.65 2.54 -5.39
CA TYR A 129 -15.07 2.22 -5.54
C TYR A 129 -15.96 3.47 -5.61
N TYR A 130 -15.73 4.46 -4.76
CA TYR A 130 -16.58 5.65 -4.68
C TYR A 130 -16.49 6.56 -5.89
N HIS A 131 -15.29 6.72 -6.46
CA HIS A 131 -15.05 7.70 -7.51
C HIS A 131 -15.05 7.10 -8.91
N TRP A 132 -14.75 5.82 -9.05
CA TRP A 132 -14.68 5.13 -10.35
C TRP A 132 -15.60 3.92 -10.47
N ASN A 133 -16.47 3.66 -9.45
CA ASN A 133 -17.33 2.49 -9.37
C ASN A 133 -16.57 1.16 -9.58
N ASP A 134 -15.34 1.12 -9.08
CA ASP A 134 -14.47 -0.04 -9.18
C ASP A 134 -14.88 -1.11 -8.17
N LEU A 135 -15.60 -2.12 -8.66
CA LEU A 135 -16.06 -3.25 -7.85
C LEU A 135 -14.90 -4.12 -7.35
N GLN A 136 -13.79 -4.18 -8.08
CA GLN A 136 -12.60 -4.90 -7.64
C GLN A 136 -11.99 -4.24 -6.39
N SER A 137 -11.92 -2.92 -6.37
CA SER A 137 -11.49 -2.16 -5.19
C SER A 137 -12.40 -2.39 -3.98
N LEU A 138 -13.73 -2.50 -4.20
CA LEU A 138 -14.66 -2.85 -3.11
C LEU A 138 -14.40 -4.26 -2.57
N GLU A 139 -14.13 -5.24 -3.43
CA GLU A 139 -13.79 -6.59 -3.02
C GLU A 139 -12.47 -6.65 -2.24
N GLN A 140 -11.46 -5.92 -2.71
CA GLN A 140 -10.18 -5.77 -2.02
C GLN A 140 -10.35 -5.17 -0.62
N ALA A 141 -11.17 -4.11 -0.47
CA ALA A 141 -11.50 -3.53 0.82
C ALA A 141 -12.14 -4.57 1.77
N SER A 142 -13.05 -5.40 1.24
CA SER A 142 -13.71 -6.46 2.01
C SER A 142 -12.71 -7.52 2.49
N LEU A 143 -11.77 -7.95 1.65
CA LEU A 143 -10.72 -8.92 2.00
C LEU A 143 -9.82 -8.41 3.15
N VAL A 144 -9.46 -7.12 3.12
CA VAL A 144 -8.66 -6.51 4.19
C VAL A 144 -9.45 -6.48 5.51
N ALA A 145 -10.71 -6.05 5.47
CA ALA A 145 -11.57 -5.95 6.64
C ALA A 145 -11.89 -7.32 7.28
N GLU A 146 -12.01 -8.37 6.44
CA GLU A 146 -12.24 -9.73 6.91
C GLU A 146 -11.04 -10.27 7.73
N ALA A 147 -9.82 -9.95 7.31
CA ALA A 147 -8.59 -10.48 7.87
C ALA A 147 -7.99 -9.64 9.02
N ASN A 148 -8.40 -8.36 9.17
CA ASN A 148 -7.78 -7.44 10.11
C ASN A 148 -8.81 -6.70 10.95
N GLU A 149 -8.37 -6.15 12.09
CA GLU A 149 -9.15 -5.17 12.83
C GLU A 149 -9.11 -3.83 12.10
N ILE A 150 -10.29 -3.25 11.90
CA ILE A 150 -10.47 -1.96 11.24
C ILE A 150 -11.35 -1.05 12.09
N ASP A 151 -11.12 0.26 12.01
CA ASP A 151 -11.97 1.26 12.65
C ASP A 151 -13.13 1.66 11.73
N LEU A 152 -14.28 0.97 11.89
CA LEU A 152 -15.49 1.25 11.12
C LEU A 152 -16.04 2.66 11.34
N LYS A 153 -15.86 3.23 12.56
CA LYS A 153 -16.32 4.59 12.86
C LYS A 153 -15.50 5.62 12.09
N GLU A 154 -14.19 5.40 12.00
CA GLU A 154 -13.29 6.24 11.22
C GLU A 154 -13.59 6.13 9.72
N ILE A 155 -13.84 4.92 9.20
CA ILE A 155 -14.22 4.72 7.80
C ILE A 155 -15.55 5.43 7.48
N GLU A 156 -16.54 5.34 8.39
CA GLU A 156 -17.83 6.04 8.23
C GLU A 156 -17.66 7.57 8.26
N ARG A 157 -16.86 8.08 9.22
CA ARG A 157 -16.51 9.50 9.32
C ARG A 157 -15.85 10.00 8.02
N TRP A 158 -14.82 9.29 7.55
CA TRP A 158 -14.10 9.62 6.33
C TRP A 158 -15.02 9.57 5.11
N SER A 159 -15.85 8.52 4.98
CA SER A 159 -16.83 8.42 3.88
C SER A 159 -17.82 9.60 3.87
N LYS A 160 -18.16 10.16 5.04
CA LYS A 160 -18.99 11.36 5.15
C LYS A 160 -18.24 12.59 4.61
N VAL A 161 -16.96 12.74 4.94
CA VAL A 161 -16.10 13.84 4.44
C VAL A 161 -15.94 13.77 2.92
N GLU A 162 -15.74 12.56 2.39
CA GLU A 162 -15.68 12.30 0.93
C GLU A 162 -17.04 12.49 0.22
N GLY A 163 -18.12 12.84 0.94
CA GLY A 163 -19.47 12.96 0.36
C GLY A 163 -20.09 11.62 -0.05
N LYS A 164 -19.57 10.52 0.49
CA LYS A 164 -19.94 9.14 0.10
C LYS A 164 -20.64 8.33 1.22
N LEU A 165 -21.15 9.01 2.25
CA LEU A 165 -21.81 8.34 3.38
C LEU A 165 -22.97 7.42 2.94
N GLY A 166 -23.76 7.83 1.96
CA GLY A 166 -24.86 7.01 1.43
C GLY A 166 -24.35 5.74 0.74
N ALA A 167 -23.25 5.83 0.02
CA ALA A 167 -22.60 4.67 -0.59
C ALA A 167 -22.05 3.72 0.48
N PHE A 168 -21.37 4.25 1.50
CA PHE A 168 -20.86 3.46 2.62
C PHE A 168 -21.97 2.70 3.35
N LYS A 169 -23.09 3.36 3.69
CA LYS A 169 -24.21 2.71 4.37
C LYS A 169 -24.76 1.49 3.63
N ARG A 170 -24.77 1.50 2.29
CA ARG A 170 -25.23 0.36 1.46
C ARG A 170 -24.29 -0.85 1.53
N ILE A 171 -22.98 -0.62 1.76
CA ILE A 171 -21.97 -1.68 1.75
C ILE A 171 -21.43 -2.02 3.14
N ARG A 172 -21.82 -1.27 4.19
CA ARG A 172 -21.29 -1.38 5.55
C ARG A 172 -21.29 -2.80 6.11
N THR A 173 -22.30 -3.59 5.77
CA THR A 173 -22.43 -4.99 6.22
C THR A 173 -21.30 -5.89 5.74
N ARG A 174 -20.57 -5.53 4.67
CA ARG A 174 -19.39 -6.26 4.17
C ARG A 174 -18.19 -6.14 5.13
N PHE A 175 -18.18 -5.13 5.99
CA PHE A 175 -17.06 -4.80 6.88
C PHE A 175 -17.32 -5.17 8.35
N VAL A 176 -18.50 -5.68 8.66
CA VAL A 176 -18.82 -6.18 10.00
C VAL A 176 -18.42 -7.63 10.07
N ARG A 177 -17.51 -7.98 10.99
CA ARG A 177 -17.18 -9.38 11.25
C ARG A 177 -18.45 -10.13 11.63
N ARG A 178 -18.74 -11.22 10.94
CA ARG A 178 -19.75 -12.17 11.40
C ARG A 178 -19.17 -12.87 12.62
N GLU A 179 -19.82 -12.70 13.77
CA GLU A 179 -19.54 -13.54 14.93
C GLU A 179 -19.82 -14.99 14.50
N THR A 180 -18.78 -15.81 14.46
CA THR A 180 -18.87 -17.27 14.26
C THR A 180 -19.00 -17.95 15.60
#